data_51d2439b669f2ee25cd97ec0938d3e59
#
_entry.id   51d2439b669f2ee25cd97ec0938d3e59
#
_cell.length_a   1.000
_cell.length_b   1.000
_cell.length_c   1.000
_cell.angle_alpha   90.00
_cell.angle_beta   90.00
_cell.angle_gamma   90.00
#
_symmetry.space_group_name_H-M   'P 1'
#
loop_
_entity.id
_entity.type
_entity.pdbx_description
1 polymer ?
#
loop_
_entity_poly.entity_id
_entity_poly.type
_entity_poly.pdbx_seq_one_letter_code
_entity_poly.pdbx_strand_id
1 'polypeptide(L)'
;MSGDSKTGKSFMTHYLESLALVERLHRLLLDVIKDEFERVGVIEINPVQALLVFNIGDNEVTAGELKSRGYYQGSNVSYNLKKLVGMGYMHHERCRADRRSVRVRLTDKGQHIRGLVNDLFEGHAAAXQSEGVLQGTGVEDINAALRRMEQYWGKQIRFIY
;
A
#
# COMPACT_ATOMS: atom_id res chain seq x y z
N MET A 1 -24.40 -5.93 -36.91
CA MET A 1 -23.31 -6.70 -36.32
C MET A 1 -21.95 -5.98 -36.23
N SER A 2 -21.92 -4.73 -36.56
CA SER A 2 -20.68 -3.94 -36.47
C SER A 2 -20.52 -3.17 -35.15
N GLY A 3 -21.45 -3.31 -34.23
CA GLY A 3 -21.41 -2.57 -32.99
C GLY A 3 -20.50 -3.18 -31.90
N ASP A 4 -20.37 -4.50 -31.89
CA ASP A 4 -19.65 -5.21 -30.82
C ASP A 4 -18.15 -5.00 -30.87
N SER A 5 -17.59 -4.85 -32.08
CA SER A 5 -16.15 -4.71 -32.22
C SER A 5 -15.64 -3.34 -31.73
N LYS A 6 -16.43 -2.30 -31.96
CA LYS A 6 -16.06 -0.95 -31.49
C LYS A 6 -16.17 -0.82 -30.01
N THR A 7 -17.20 -1.43 -29.40
CA THR A 7 -17.38 -1.42 -27.96
C THR A 7 -16.25 -2.18 -27.25
N GLY A 8 -15.87 -3.34 -27.80
CA GLY A 8 -14.77 -4.13 -27.25
C GLY A 8 -13.44 -3.42 -27.33
N LYS A 9 -13.15 -2.75 -28.45
CA LYS A 9 -11.93 -1.96 -28.59
C LYS A 9 -11.89 -0.79 -27.60
N SER A 10 -13.04 -0.11 -27.44
CA SER A 10 -13.11 1.01 -26.50
C SER A 10 -12.90 0.54 -25.06
N PHE A 11 -13.53 -0.56 -24.67
CA PHE A 11 -13.34 -1.12 -23.34
C PHE A 11 -11.89 -1.51 -23.11
N MET A 12 -11.29 -2.23 -24.06
CA MET A 12 -9.89 -2.67 -23.91
C MET A 12 -8.94 -1.48 -23.80
N THR A 13 -9.15 -0.44 -24.59
CA THR A 13 -8.33 0.76 -24.55
C THR A 13 -8.41 1.42 -23.18
N HIS A 14 -9.60 1.57 -22.64
CA HIS A 14 -9.77 2.18 -21.29
C HIS A 14 -9.23 1.28 -20.19
N TYR A 15 -9.42 -0.03 -20.33
CA TYR A 15 -8.90 -0.98 -19.36
C TYR A 15 -7.37 -0.92 -19.29
N LEU A 16 -6.71 -0.91 -20.44
CA LEU A 16 -5.24 -0.81 -20.47
C LEU A 16 -4.76 0.52 -19.90
N GLU A 17 -5.50 1.58 -20.15
CA GLU A 17 -5.18 2.88 -19.56
C GLU A 17 -5.29 2.84 -18.03
N SER A 18 -6.31 2.16 -17.50
CA SER A 18 -6.47 1.99 -16.05
C SER A 18 -5.28 1.27 -15.45
N LEU A 19 -4.83 0.18 -16.09
CA LEU A 19 -3.67 -0.56 -15.60
C LEU A 19 -2.42 0.30 -15.60
N ALA A 20 -2.21 1.07 -16.66
CA ALA A 20 -1.05 1.97 -16.76
C ALA A 20 -1.11 3.05 -15.68
N LEU A 21 -2.29 3.59 -15.41
CA LEU A 21 -2.47 4.61 -14.38
C LEU A 21 -2.18 4.06 -12.98
N VAL A 22 -2.68 2.86 -12.69
CA VAL A 22 -2.40 2.21 -11.40
C VAL A 22 -0.90 2.02 -11.21
N GLU A 23 -0.21 1.55 -12.25
CA GLU A 23 1.24 1.36 -12.21
C GLU A 23 1.98 2.68 -11.93
N ARG A 24 1.60 3.73 -12.67
CA ARG A 24 2.23 5.05 -12.50
C ARG A 24 1.93 5.63 -11.13
N LEU A 25 0.70 5.50 -10.66
CA LEU A 25 0.32 6.03 -9.34
C LEU A 25 1.09 5.32 -8.22
N HIS A 26 1.32 4.03 -8.37
CA HIS A 26 2.13 3.31 -7.37
C HIS A 26 3.54 3.88 -7.29
N ARG A 27 4.18 4.12 -8.44
CA ARG A 27 5.51 4.71 -8.45
C ARG A 27 5.53 6.13 -7.88
N LEU A 28 4.53 6.93 -8.27
CA LEU A 28 4.43 8.31 -7.77
C LEU A 28 4.18 8.35 -6.27
N LEU A 29 3.40 7.39 -5.75
CA LEU A 29 3.15 7.29 -4.32
C LEU A 29 4.47 7.12 -3.56
N LEU A 30 5.34 6.25 -4.05
CA LEU A 30 6.65 6.06 -3.42
C LEU A 30 7.50 7.32 -3.55
N ASP A 31 7.42 8.01 -4.69
CA ASP A 31 8.19 9.23 -4.91
C ASP A 31 7.76 10.37 -3.99
N VAL A 32 6.45 10.53 -3.75
CA VAL A 32 6.01 11.61 -2.85
C VAL A 32 6.43 11.33 -1.41
N ILE A 33 6.46 10.08 -1.00
CA ILE A 33 6.96 9.72 0.34
C ILE A 33 8.45 10.02 0.43
N LYS A 34 9.21 9.62 -0.59
CA LYS A 34 10.65 9.88 -0.64
C LYS A 34 10.94 11.37 -0.54
N ASP A 35 10.23 12.16 -1.33
CA ASP A 35 10.41 13.62 -1.35
C ASP A 35 10.14 14.23 0.03
N GLU A 36 9.05 13.79 0.67
CA GLU A 36 8.69 14.29 2.00
C GLU A 36 9.73 13.90 3.04
N PHE A 37 10.22 12.66 2.99
CA PHE A 37 11.21 12.19 3.95
C PHE A 37 12.53 12.94 3.78
N GLU A 38 12.92 13.25 2.55
CA GLU A 38 14.09 14.11 2.30
C GLU A 38 13.88 15.50 2.89
N ARG A 39 12.68 16.04 2.73
CA ARG A 39 12.36 17.39 3.24
C ARG A 39 12.47 17.45 4.77
N VAL A 40 12.02 16.41 5.48
CA VAL A 40 12.03 16.38 6.95
C VAL A 40 13.28 15.72 7.53
N GLY A 41 14.21 15.27 6.70
CA GLY A 41 15.49 14.74 7.15
C GLY A 41 15.49 13.28 7.59
N VAL A 42 14.49 12.48 7.18
CA VAL A 42 14.48 11.05 7.47
C VAL A 42 15.22 10.34 6.35
N ILE A 43 16.37 9.75 6.65
CA ILE A 43 17.24 9.17 5.62
C ILE A 43 17.43 7.65 5.75
N GLU A 44 17.13 7.05 6.90
CA GLU A 44 17.45 5.63 7.11
C GLU A 44 16.33 4.70 6.68
N ILE A 45 15.14 5.22 6.35
CA ILE A 45 13.98 4.40 6.01
C ILE A 45 13.53 4.78 4.59
N ASN A 46 13.29 3.77 3.75
CA ASN A 46 12.88 4.00 2.36
C ASN A 46 11.35 4.05 2.25
N PRO A 47 10.80 4.50 1.11
CA PRO A 47 9.34 4.62 0.98
C PRO A 47 8.58 3.31 1.14
N VAL A 48 9.15 2.18 0.69
CA VAL A 48 8.49 0.87 0.85
C VAL A 48 8.37 0.54 2.33
N GLN A 49 9.43 0.78 3.09
CA GLN A 49 9.43 0.56 4.54
C GLN A 49 8.47 1.51 5.23
N ALA A 50 8.41 2.77 4.78
CA ALA A 50 7.48 3.75 5.34
C ALA A 50 6.02 3.33 5.16
N LEU A 51 5.68 2.83 3.96
CA LEU A 51 4.32 2.32 3.71
C LEU A 51 4.01 1.09 4.57
N LEU A 52 4.98 0.23 4.77
CA LEU A 52 4.81 -0.95 5.63
C LEU A 52 4.50 -0.52 7.06
N VAL A 53 5.25 0.44 7.58
CA VAL A 53 5.02 1.01 8.91
C VAL A 53 3.60 1.59 8.97
N PHE A 54 3.22 2.39 7.98
CA PHE A 54 1.90 3.01 7.93
C PHE A 54 0.79 1.97 7.91
N ASN A 55 0.95 0.91 7.13
CA ASN A 55 -0.09 -0.12 6.97
C ASN A 55 -0.23 -1.00 8.21
N ILE A 56 0.81 -1.17 9.00
CA ILE A 56 0.72 -1.90 10.26
C ILE A 56 -0.11 -1.11 11.27
N GLY A 57 0.14 0.19 11.37
CA GLY A 57 -0.63 1.06 12.25
C GLY A 57 -0.50 0.65 13.71
N ASP A 58 -1.62 0.60 14.42
CA ASP A 58 -1.66 0.25 15.83
C ASP A 58 -1.76 -1.26 16.07
N ASN A 59 -1.74 -2.06 15.04
CA ASN A 59 -1.98 -3.49 15.14
C ASN A 59 -0.70 -4.27 15.45
N GLU A 60 -0.88 -5.45 16.02
CA GLU A 60 0.17 -6.47 16.03
C GLU A 60 -0.11 -7.40 14.85
N VAL A 61 0.89 -7.62 14.02
CA VAL A 61 0.71 -8.42 12.81
C VAL A 61 1.87 -9.39 12.64
N THR A 62 1.61 -10.48 11.89
CA THR A 62 2.67 -11.38 11.43
C THR A 62 2.98 -11.07 9.97
N ALA A 63 4.14 -11.56 9.49
CA ALA A 63 4.48 -11.46 8.08
C ALA A 63 3.41 -12.14 7.22
N GLY A 64 2.88 -13.29 7.69
CA GLY A 64 1.83 -14.01 6.98
C GLY A 64 0.55 -13.21 6.83
N GLU A 65 0.17 -12.48 7.88
CA GLU A 65 -1.01 -11.61 7.81
C GLU A 65 -0.82 -10.48 6.79
N LEU A 66 0.38 -9.89 6.75
CA LEU A 66 0.67 -8.84 5.77
C LEU A 66 0.65 -9.36 4.34
N LYS A 67 1.20 -10.58 4.13
CA LYS A 67 1.15 -11.23 2.82
C LYS A 67 -0.30 -11.49 2.39
N SER A 68 -1.12 -12.01 3.30
CA SER A 68 -2.51 -12.35 2.98
C SER A 68 -3.37 -11.13 2.72
N ARG A 69 -2.99 -9.97 3.25
CA ARG A 69 -3.64 -8.70 2.90
C ARG A 69 -3.23 -8.20 1.52
N GLY A 70 -2.24 -8.86 0.90
CA GLY A 70 -1.84 -8.55 -0.46
C GLY A 70 -0.98 -7.31 -0.63
N TYR A 71 -0.45 -6.77 0.45
CA TYR A 71 0.35 -5.55 0.36
C TYR A 71 1.71 -5.76 -0.30
N TYR A 72 2.33 -6.92 -0.08
CA TYR A 72 3.73 -7.14 -0.45
C TYR A 72 3.97 -8.59 -0.79
N GLN A 73 5.00 -8.85 -1.60
CA GLN A 73 5.48 -10.22 -1.82
C GLN A 73 6.22 -10.71 -0.57
N GLY A 74 6.12 -12.00 -0.33
CA GLY A 74 6.56 -12.61 0.91
C GLY A 74 7.99 -12.32 1.34
N SER A 75 8.94 -12.49 0.43
CA SER A 75 10.36 -12.28 0.75
C SER A 75 10.64 -10.82 1.11
N ASN A 76 9.98 -9.90 0.42
CA ASN A 76 10.14 -8.47 0.69
C ASN A 76 9.58 -8.08 2.04
N VAL A 77 8.44 -8.67 2.43
CA VAL A 77 7.86 -8.41 3.75
C VAL A 77 8.82 -8.85 4.84
N SER A 78 9.30 -10.09 4.78
CA SER A 78 10.17 -10.64 5.81
C SER A 78 11.47 -9.84 5.94
N TYR A 79 12.08 -9.50 4.80
CA TYR A 79 13.31 -8.71 4.77
C TYR A 79 13.09 -7.35 5.43
N ASN A 80 12.02 -6.65 5.02
CA ASN A 80 11.77 -5.30 5.52
C ASN A 80 11.35 -5.29 6.99
N LEU A 81 10.60 -6.28 7.45
CA LEU A 81 10.27 -6.39 8.87
C LEU A 81 11.53 -6.56 9.71
N LYS A 82 12.42 -7.43 9.26
CA LYS A 82 13.69 -7.68 9.97
C LYS A 82 14.53 -6.40 10.02
N LYS A 83 14.61 -5.67 8.92
CA LYS A 83 15.31 -4.40 8.86
C LYS A 83 14.73 -3.39 9.83
N LEU A 84 13.40 -3.25 9.83
CA LEU A 84 12.72 -2.27 10.67
C LEU A 84 12.85 -2.61 12.16
N VAL A 85 12.83 -3.89 12.51
CA VAL A 85 13.10 -4.32 13.89
C VAL A 85 14.54 -3.93 14.26
N GLY A 86 15.51 -4.24 13.40
CA GLY A 86 16.92 -3.94 13.66
C GLY A 86 17.21 -2.46 13.82
N MET A 87 16.45 -1.60 13.13
CA MET A 87 16.62 -0.15 13.23
C MET A 87 15.80 0.49 14.34
N GLY A 88 15.01 -0.31 15.08
CA GLY A 88 14.26 0.17 16.23
C GLY A 88 12.89 0.75 15.94
N TYR A 89 12.37 0.52 14.76
CA TYR A 89 11.03 0.99 14.38
C TYR A 89 9.91 0.03 14.78
N MET A 90 10.26 -1.22 15.04
CA MET A 90 9.29 -2.25 15.41
C MET A 90 9.83 -3.10 16.55
N HIS A 91 8.93 -3.54 17.44
CA HIS A 91 9.17 -4.63 18.39
C HIS A 91 8.78 -5.93 17.71
N HIS A 92 9.47 -7.01 18.05
CA HIS A 92 9.07 -8.33 17.61
C HIS A 92 8.98 -9.27 18.79
N GLU A 93 8.09 -10.25 18.69
CA GLU A 93 7.87 -11.22 19.75
C GLU A 93 7.39 -12.51 19.10
N ARG A 94 7.96 -13.64 19.52
CA ARG A 94 7.49 -14.92 19.03
C ARG A 94 6.11 -15.21 19.58
N CYS A 95 5.23 -15.74 18.72
CA CYS A 95 3.89 -16.10 19.10
C CYS A 95 3.95 -17.33 20.01
N ARG A 96 3.27 -17.28 21.17
CA ARG A 96 3.26 -18.39 22.13
C ARG A 96 2.53 -19.62 21.56
N ALA A 97 1.50 -19.37 20.74
CA ALA A 97 0.71 -20.44 20.15
C ALA A 97 1.44 -21.13 18.99
N ASP A 98 2.30 -20.39 18.28
CA ASP A 98 3.03 -20.90 17.12
C ASP A 98 4.41 -20.28 17.10
N ARG A 99 5.42 -21.03 17.50
CA ARG A 99 6.81 -20.56 17.59
C ARG A 99 7.40 -20.17 16.24
N ARG A 100 6.76 -20.60 15.13
CA ARG A 100 7.20 -20.22 13.79
C ARG A 100 6.78 -18.80 13.42
N SER A 101 5.77 -18.28 14.09
CA SER A 101 5.23 -16.95 13.82
C SER A 101 5.88 -15.92 14.72
N VAL A 102 6.22 -14.78 14.13
CA VAL A 102 6.73 -13.63 14.87
C VAL A 102 5.75 -12.49 14.64
N ARG A 103 5.26 -11.92 15.76
CA ARG A 103 4.40 -10.76 15.71
C ARG A 103 5.24 -9.50 15.84
N VAL A 104 4.87 -8.49 15.08
CA VAL A 104 5.52 -7.18 15.13
C VAL A 104 4.50 -6.11 15.43
N ARG A 105 4.95 -5.06 16.11
CA ARG A 105 4.18 -3.84 16.35
C ARG A 105 5.14 -2.67 16.37
N LEU A 106 4.60 -1.48 16.13
CA LEU A 106 5.43 -0.29 16.06
C LEU A 106 5.94 0.13 17.44
N THR A 107 7.17 0.58 17.49
CA THR A 107 7.74 1.30 18.64
C THR A 107 7.30 2.76 18.58
N ASP A 108 7.66 3.56 19.57
CA ASP A 108 7.43 5.02 19.51
C ASP A 108 8.12 5.63 18.29
N LYS A 109 9.31 5.15 17.95
CA LYS A 109 10.04 5.59 16.78
C LYS A 109 9.25 5.25 15.50
N GLY A 110 8.66 4.05 15.45
CA GLY A 110 7.79 3.65 14.33
C GLY A 110 6.52 4.46 14.27
N GLN A 111 5.92 4.78 15.41
CA GLN A 111 4.72 5.62 15.45
C GLN A 111 5.01 7.03 14.91
N HIS A 112 6.21 7.54 15.14
CA HIS A 112 6.60 8.84 14.58
C HIS A 112 6.61 8.80 13.05
N ILE A 113 7.18 7.73 12.47
CA ILE A 113 7.18 7.56 11.00
C ILE A 113 5.74 7.43 10.47
N ARG A 114 4.93 6.64 11.16
CA ARG A 114 3.52 6.50 10.79
C ARG A 114 2.82 7.86 10.76
N GLY A 115 3.08 8.69 11.76
CA GLY A 115 2.51 10.04 11.83
C GLY A 115 2.94 10.91 10.68
N LEU A 116 4.20 10.84 10.26
CA LEU A 116 4.69 11.60 9.11
C LEU A 116 3.96 11.21 7.83
N VAL A 117 3.78 9.91 7.61
CA VAL A 117 3.08 9.41 6.41
C VAL A 117 1.60 9.81 6.47
N ASN A 118 0.98 9.66 7.65
CA ASN A 118 -0.42 10.04 7.82
C ASN A 118 -0.65 11.52 7.53
N ASP A 119 0.22 12.39 8.05
CA ASP A 119 0.12 13.82 7.83
C ASP A 119 0.27 14.16 6.35
N LEU A 120 1.20 13.50 5.68
CA LEU A 120 1.39 13.68 4.23
C LEU A 120 0.10 13.30 3.47
N PHE A 121 -0.49 12.15 3.79
CA PHE A 121 -1.69 11.68 3.11
C PHE A 121 -2.90 12.56 3.43
N GLU A 122 -3.02 13.03 4.67
CA GLU A 122 -4.10 13.95 5.04
C GLU A 122 -3.99 15.26 4.26
N GLY A 123 -2.77 15.77 4.12
CA GLY A 123 -2.54 16.98 3.33
C GLY A 123 -2.91 16.80 1.87
N HIS A 124 -2.54 15.66 1.30
CA HIS A 124 -2.90 15.35 -0.10
C HIS A 124 -4.41 15.19 -0.26
N ALA A 125 -5.06 14.51 0.67
CA ALA A 125 -6.52 14.32 0.61
C ALA A 125 -7.24 15.68 0.67
N ALA A 126 -6.81 16.55 1.56
CA ALA A 126 -7.39 17.89 1.67
C ALA A 126 -7.18 18.70 0.40
N ALA A 127 -6.02 18.64 -0.19
CA ALA A 127 -5.74 19.33 -1.44
C ALA A 127 -6.52 18.75 -2.62
N UNK A 128 -6.64 17.45 -2.64
CA UNK A 128 -7.22 16.91 -3.51
C UNK A 128 -8.45 17.26 -3.62
N GLN A 129 -9.19 17.37 -2.55
CA GLN A 129 -10.61 17.77 -2.44
C GLN A 129 -10.83 19.25 -2.71
N SER A 130 -10.06 20.10 -2.05
CA SER A 130 -10.27 21.55 -2.19
C SER A 130 -9.96 22.10 -3.58
N GLU A 131 -9.02 21.48 -4.27
CA GLU A 131 -8.67 21.89 -5.64
C GLU A 131 -9.53 21.23 -6.72
N GLY A 132 -10.46 20.37 -6.31
CA GLY A 132 -11.37 19.71 -7.24
C GLY A 132 -10.72 18.61 -8.07
N VAL A 133 -9.58 18.10 -7.63
CA VAL A 133 -8.91 16.98 -8.32
C VAL A 133 -9.76 15.71 -8.22
N LEU A 134 -10.32 15.47 -7.04
CA LEU A 134 -11.21 14.33 -6.80
C LEU A 134 -12.42 14.79 -5.99
N GLN A 135 -13.57 14.25 -6.35
CA GLN A 135 -14.80 14.42 -5.57
C GLN A 135 -15.05 13.16 -4.75
N GLY A 136 -15.77 13.30 -3.64
CA GLY A 136 -16.03 12.16 -2.75
C GLY A 136 -16.68 10.98 -3.46
N THR A 137 -17.70 11.24 -4.29
CA THR A 137 -18.37 10.17 -5.05
C THR A 137 -17.43 9.55 -6.07
N GLY A 138 -16.56 10.35 -6.69
CA GLY A 138 -15.58 9.84 -7.64
C GLY A 138 -14.60 8.87 -6.98
N VAL A 139 -14.14 9.19 -5.77
CA VAL A 139 -13.24 8.29 -5.03
C VAL A 139 -13.95 6.98 -4.69
N GLU A 140 -15.22 7.07 -4.27
CA GLU A 140 -16.00 5.87 -3.97
C GLU A 140 -16.17 4.98 -5.20
N ASP A 141 -16.44 5.57 -6.37
CA ASP A 141 -16.58 4.83 -7.63
C ASP A 141 -15.27 4.16 -8.03
N ILE A 142 -14.15 4.88 -7.91
CA ILE A 142 -12.82 4.32 -8.19
C ILE A 142 -12.57 3.12 -7.27
N ASN A 143 -12.82 3.28 -5.98
CA ASN A 143 -12.55 2.21 -5.02
C ASN A 143 -13.42 0.98 -5.30
N ALA A 144 -14.69 1.18 -5.66
CA ALA A 144 -15.58 0.07 -6.00
C ALA A 144 -15.05 -0.69 -7.22
N ALA A 145 -14.61 0.04 -8.25
CA ALA A 145 -14.06 -0.59 -9.45
C ALA A 145 -12.76 -1.35 -9.14
N LEU A 146 -11.88 -0.74 -8.37
CA LEU A 146 -10.60 -1.39 -7.99
C LEU A 146 -10.84 -2.64 -7.17
N ARG A 147 -11.81 -2.62 -6.23
CA ARG A 147 -12.14 -3.81 -5.44
C ARG A 147 -12.66 -4.95 -6.32
N ARG A 148 -13.49 -4.62 -7.33
CA ARG A 148 -13.98 -5.66 -8.24
C ARG A 148 -12.84 -6.30 -9.03
N MET A 149 -11.88 -5.48 -9.50
CA MET A 149 -10.71 -5.98 -10.19
C MET A 149 -9.85 -6.86 -9.26
N GLU A 150 -9.64 -6.41 -8.04
CA GLU A 150 -8.88 -7.16 -7.04
C GLU A 150 -9.50 -8.52 -6.78
N GLN A 151 -10.82 -8.56 -6.61
CA GLN A 151 -11.54 -9.81 -6.36
C GLN A 151 -11.42 -10.76 -7.56
N TYR A 152 -11.57 -10.22 -8.76
CA TYR A 152 -11.46 -11.04 -9.96
C TYR A 152 -10.05 -11.61 -10.11
N TRP A 153 -9.04 -10.78 -9.98
CA TRP A 153 -7.65 -11.24 -10.10
C TRP A 153 -7.30 -12.24 -8.99
N GLY A 154 -7.79 -12.01 -7.79
CA GLY A 154 -7.55 -12.91 -6.67
C GLY A 154 -8.07 -14.32 -6.92
N LYS A 155 -9.21 -14.43 -7.62
CA LYS A 155 -9.75 -15.74 -8.00
C LYS A 155 -8.94 -16.41 -9.10
N GLN A 156 -8.27 -15.62 -9.95
CA GLN A 156 -7.48 -16.16 -11.06
C GLN A 156 -6.11 -16.67 -10.60
N ILE A 157 -5.60 -16.15 -9.49
CA ILE A 157 -4.28 -16.56 -8.98
C ILE A 157 -4.45 -17.85 -8.19
N ARG A 158 -3.86 -18.93 -8.69
CA ARG A 158 -4.04 -20.27 -8.09
C ARG A 158 -3.17 -20.50 -6.87
N PHE A 159 -2.04 -19.80 -6.78
CA PHE A 159 -1.11 -20.00 -5.68
C PHE A 159 -0.84 -18.64 -5.04
N ILE A 160 -1.57 -18.36 -3.98
CA ILE A 160 -1.36 -17.18 -3.17
C ILE A 160 -0.57 -17.63 -1.95
N TYR A 161 0.54 -17.00 -1.69
CA TYR A 161 1.55 -17.41 -0.72
C TYR A 161 1.07 -17.50 0.72
#